data_fdaade928e1f21c06f96c9c4dd3ba3c3
#
_entry.id   fdaade928e1f21c06f96c9c4dd3ba3c3
#
_cell.length_a   1.000
_cell.length_b   1.000
_cell.length_c   1.000
_cell.angle_alpha   90.00
_cell.angle_beta   90.00
_cell.angle_gamma   90.00
#
_symmetry.space_group_name_H-M   'P 1'
#
loop_
_entity.id
_entity.type
_entity.pdbx_description
1 polymer ?
#
loop_
_entity_poly.entity_id
_entity_poly.type
_entity_poly.pdbx_seq_one_letter_code
_entity_poly.pdbx_strand_id
1 'polypeptide(L)'
;MGKKIRIGWDVSHLEFTIDDHYYYSVLKSKIIASGASVTTLKSLEYLKGIDVLVLNYPEKSFTKKQVTNVLDFVEKGNRVVACGYYNNEDGIADCINSIAIPFGLTLKKDCVRDKSNNYKGDELLLVTSRVLSHDYKVRKILLPCCSSIKIRGNSNSVVAMSQGSNSLPRTEVVVAAQSNFGRGEFILIGTCVFWDNYSISTYSNLRFSTNLLLGG
;
A
#
# COMPACT_ATOMS: atom_id res chain seq x y z
N MET A 1 25.31 6.56 12.78
CA MET A 1 24.07 7.20 12.26
C MET A 1 23.49 6.29 11.19
N GLY A 2 22.23 5.84 11.35
CA GLY A 2 21.57 5.04 10.33
C GLY A 2 21.37 5.84 9.03
N LYS A 3 21.31 5.16 7.89
CA LYS A 3 21.03 5.79 6.59
C LYS A 3 19.66 6.47 6.64
N LYS A 4 19.58 7.75 6.29
CA LYS A 4 18.32 8.49 6.19
C LYS A 4 17.49 7.94 5.03
N ILE A 5 16.28 7.45 5.31
CA ILE A 5 15.36 6.92 4.29
C ILE A 5 14.79 8.08 3.45
N ARG A 6 14.78 7.91 2.13
CA ARG A 6 14.26 8.88 1.17
C ARG A 6 13.07 8.28 0.45
N ILE A 7 11.89 8.85 0.67
CA ILE A 7 10.63 8.39 0.12
C ILE A 7 10.29 9.27 -1.09
N GLY A 8 10.04 8.63 -2.24
CA GLY A 8 9.47 9.27 -3.41
C GLY A 8 7.98 8.97 -3.49
N TRP A 9 7.16 9.99 -3.51
CA TRP A 9 5.71 9.86 -3.66
C TRP A 9 5.33 10.25 -5.08
N ASP A 10 4.86 9.29 -5.89
CA ASP A 10 4.47 9.57 -7.28
C ASP A 10 3.25 10.51 -7.34
N VAL A 11 3.30 11.46 -8.24
CA VAL A 11 2.18 12.35 -8.58
C VAL A 11 2.02 12.47 -10.10
N SER A 12 2.68 11.60 -10.87
CA SER A 12 2.66 11.64 -12.33
C SER A 12 1.51 10.82 -12.95
N HIS A 13 0.81 10.03 -12.13
CA HIS A 13 -0.32 9.19 -12.53
C HIS A 13 -1.63 9.63 -11.87
N LEU A 14 -1.75 10.92 -11.53
CA LEU A 14 -2.92 11.56 -10.90
C LEU A 14 -3.22 11.05 -9.48
N GLU A 15 -2.17 10.61 -8.76
CA GLU A 15 -2.28 10.16 -7.39
C GLU A 15 -2.62 11.29 -6.41
N PHE A 16 -3.27 10.94 -5.31
CA PHE A 16 -3.36 11.82 -4.14
C PHE A 16 -1.97 12.10 -3.59
N THR A 17 -1.61 13.37 -3.51
CA THR A 17 -0.26 13.80 -3.12
C THR A 17 -0.06 13.85 -1.60
N ILE A 18 1.14 13.46 -1.15
CA ILE A 18 1.55 13.60 0.25
C ILE A 18 1.59 15.08 0.71
N ASP A 19 1.58 16.02 -0.23
CA ASP A 19 1.54 17.45 0.06
C ASP A 19 0.13 17.97 0.34
N ASP A 20 -0.90 17.14 0.12
CA ASP A 20 -2.25 17.47 0.51
C ASP A 20 -2.40 17.43 2.04
N HIS A 21 -2.43 18.63 2.64
CA HIS A 21 -2.52 18.80 4.09
C HIS A 21 -3.80 18.19 4.68
N TYR A 22 -4.89 18.25 3.94
CA TYR A 22 -6.19 17.73 4.39
C TYR A 22 -6.17 16.20 4.55
N TYR A 23 -5.50 15.49 3.65
CA TYR A 23 -5.44 14.03 3.68
C TYR A 23 -4.22 13.45 4.41
N TYR A 24 -3.02 14.08 4.30
CA TYR A 24 -1.78 13.39 4.69
C TYR A 24 -0.89 14.15 5.67
N SER A 25 -1.38 15.22 6.30
CA SER A 25 -0.55 16.02 7.22
C SER A 25 0.01 15.19 8.39
N VAL A 26 -0.77 14.25 8.94
CA VAL A 26 -0.34 13.38 10.05
C VAL A 26 0.75 12.42 9.59
N LEU A 27 0.56 11.73 8.46
CA LEU A 27 1.56 10.82 7.90
C LEU A 27 2.85 11.56 7.56
N LYS A 28 2.75 12.67 6.85
CA LYS A 28 3.90 13.51 6.46
C LYS A 28 4.71 13.99 7.66
N SER A 29 4.02 14.52 8.66
CA SER A 29 4.67 14.96 9.93
C SER A 29 5.40 13.81 10.62
N LYS A 30 4.81 12.61 10.64
CA LYS A 30 5.44 11.43 11.24
C LYS A 30 6.66 10.95 10.49
N ILE A 31 6.63 10.95 9.15
CA ILE A 31 7.79 10.63 8.31
C ILE A 31 8.94 11.58 8.62
N ILE A 32 8.70 12.89 8.64
CA ILE A 32 9.71 13.90 8.90
C ILE A 32 10.27 13.77 10.33
N ALA A 33 9.39 13.60 11.32
CA ALA A 33 9.80 13.42 12.72
C ALA A 33 10.65 12.14 12.96
N SER A 34 10.55 11.15 12.06
CA SER A 34 11.38 9.94 12.10
C SER A 34 12.77 10.14 11.45
N GLY A 35 13.09 11.34 10.98
CA GLY A 35 14.35 11.66 10.31
C GLY A 35 14.40 11.26 8.83
N ALA A 36 13.33 10.68 8.28
CA ALA A 36 13.21 10.41 6.85
C ALA A 36 12.85 11.68 6.06
N SER A 37 12.98 11.60 4.74
CA SER A 37 12.48 12.66 3.84
C SER A 37 11.45 12.08 2.87
N VAL A 38 10.46 12.89 2.52
CA VAL A 38 9.50 12.57 1.46
C VAL A 38 9.46 13.70 0.44
N THR A 39 9.45 13.34 -0.83
CA THR A 39 9.37 14.28 -1.96
C THR A 39 8.39 13.75 -3.00
N THR A 40 7.67 14.63 -3.66
CA THR A 40 6.81 14.29 -4.79
C THR A 40 7.63 14.05 -6.06
N LEU A 41 7.27 13.04 -6.82
CA LEU A 41 7.90 12.66 -8.08
C LEU A 41 6.94 12.94 -9.24
N LYS A 42 7.34 13.80 -10.16
CA LYS A 42 6.58 14.11 -11.38
C LYS A 42 6.89 13.17 -12.55
N SER A 43 7.73 12.16 -12.31
CA SER A 43 8.11 11.14 -13.30
C SER A 43 8.75 9.94 -12.60
N LEU A 44 8.51 8.75 -13.14
CA LEU A 44 9.18 7.50 -12.73
C LEU A 44 10.42 7.18 -13.60
N GLU A 45 10.92 8.13 -14.38
CA GLU A 45 12.13 7.92 -15.18
C GLU A 45 13.42 7.95 -14.37
N TYR A 46 13.44 8.69 -13.27
CA TYR A 46 14.61 8.89 -12.42
C TYR A 46 14.30 8.60 -10.96
N LEU A 47 14.52 7.33 -10.56
CA LEU A 47 14.33 6.88 -9.17
C LEU A 47 15.66 6.86 -8.38
N LYS A 48 16.75 7.40 -8.95
CA LYS A 48 18.06 7.45 -8.28
C LYS A 48 17.97 8.30 -7.02
N GLY A 49 18.44 7.71 -5.93
CA GLY A 49 18.45 8.41 -4.65
C GLY A 49 17.15 8.27 -3.84
N ILE A 50 16.18 7.50 -4.33
CA ILE A 50 14.98 7.09 -3.60
C ILE A 50 15.23 5.70 -3.01
N ASP A 51 14.74 5.45 -1.81
CA ASP A 51 14.82 4.16 -1.12
C ASP A 51 13.45 3.47 -1.08
N VAL A 52 12.36 4.26 -1.01
CA VAL A 52 10.98 3.78 -1.02
C VAL A 52 10.16 4.61 -2.02
N LEU A 53 9.48 3.94 -2.96
CA LEU A 53 8.54 4.55 -3.89
C LEU A 53 7.11 4.28 -3.44
N VAL A 54 6.28 5.31 -3.40
CA VAL A 54 4.84 5.20 -3.11
C VAL A 54 4.03 5.50 -4.36
N LEU A 55 3.12 4.58 -4.71
CA LEU A 55 2.13 4.68 -5.78
C LEU A 55 0.74 4.67 -5.12
N ASN A 56 0.18 5.85 -4.84
CA ASN A 56 -1.01 5.98 -4.01
C ASN A 56 -2.25 6.37 -4.80
N TYR A 57 -3.08 5.38 -5.16
CA TYR A 57 -4.31 5.61 -5.94
C TYR A 57 -4.03 6.14 -7.36
N PRO A 58 -3.22 5.46 -8.21
CA PRO A 58 -2.95 5.93 -9.56
C PRO A 58 -4.18 5.77 -10.47
N GLU A 59 -4.63 6.87 -11.09
CA GLU A 59 -5.74 6.90 -12.04
C GLU A 59 -5.27 6.79 -13.51
N LYS A 60 -3.97 6.67 -13.72
CA LYS A 60 -3.37 6.52 -15.04
C LYS A 60 -2.46 5.30 -15.10
N SER A 61 -2.61 4.48 -16.14
CA SER A 61 -1.81 3.27 -16.33
C SER A 61 -0.33 3.59 -16.59
N PHE A 62 0.54 2.73 -16.08
CA PHE A 62 1.98 2.83 -16.26
C PHE A 62 2.40 2.34 -17.65
N THR A 63 3.29 3.07 -18.29
CA THR A 63 3.89 2.65 -19.56
C THR A 63 4.86 1.48 -19.35
N LYS A 64 5.16 0.71 -20.42
CA LYS A 64 6.14 -0.39 -20.35
C LYS A 64 7.50 0.06 -19.81
N LYS A 65 7.95 1.27 -20.20
CA LYS A 65 9.22 1.85 -19.71
C LYS A 65 9.18 2.11 -18.21
N GLN A 66 8.09 2.68 -17.70
CA GLN A 66 7.91 2.93 -16.26
C GLN A 66 7.86 1.62 -15.46
N VAL A 67 7.14 0.60 -15.97
CA VAL A 67 7.12 -0.74 -15.36
C VAL A 67 8.54 -1.32 -15.30
N THR A 68 9.32 -1.26 -16.38
CA THR A 68 10.72 -1.71 -16.39
C THR A 68 11.56 -0.95 -15.36
N ASN A 69 11.43 0.38 -15.29
CA ASN A 69 12.19 1.20 -14.32
C ASN A 69 11.85 0.82 -12.87
N VAL A 70 10.59 0.49 -12.59
CA VAL A 70 10.17 0.06 -11.24
C VAL A 70 10.63 -1.36 -10.93
N LEU A 71 10.62 -2.28 -11.91
CA LEU A 71 11.22 -3.61 -11.75
C LEU A 71 12.71 -3.50 -11.39
N ASP A 72 13.48 -2.74 -12.15
CA ASP A 72 14.91 -2.47 -11.89
C ASP A 72 15.14 -1.81 -10.52
N PHE A 73 14.24 -0.90 -10.11
CA PHE A 73 14.33 -0.23 -8.84
C PHE A 73 14.17 -1.22 -7.67
N VAL A 74 13.19 -2.11 -7.75
CA VAL A 74 12.97 -3.16 -6.74
C VAL A 74 14.10 -4.17 -6.76
N GLU A 75 14.52 -4.65 -7.95
CA GLU A 75 15.61 -5.63 -8.08
C GLU A 75 16.90 -5.16 -7.41
N LYS A 76 17.20 -3.86 -7.44
CA LYS A 76 18.36 -3.22 -6.80
C LYS A 76 18.26 -3.12 -5.26
N GLY A 77 17.16 -3.53 -4.65
CA GLY A 77 17.00 -3.59 -3.19
C GLY A 77 16.17 -2.45 -2.60
N ASN A 78 15.38 -1.78 -3.41
CA ASN A 78 14.49 -0.73 -2.95
C ASN A 78 13.06 -1.26 -2.75
N ARG A 79 12.23 -0.48 -2.07
CA ARG A 79 10.86 -0.85 -1.75
C ARG A 79 9.85 -0.05 -2.57
N VAL A 80 8.78 -0.71 -3.00
CA VAL A 80 7.58 -0.05 -3.54
C VAL A 80 6.40 -0.34 -2.65
N VAL A 81 5.59 0.68 -2.32
CA VAL A 81 4.29 0.53 -1.66
C VAL A 81 3.24 1.08 -2.60
N ALA A 82 2.41 0.19 -3.15
CA ALA A 82 1.31 0.51 -4.04
C ALA A 82 -0.03 0.34 -3.32
N CYS A 83 -0.89 1.34 -3.41
CA CYS A 83 -2.20 1.36 -2.75
C CYS A 83 -3.32 1.44 -3.76
N GLY A 84 -4.22 0.47 -3.70
CA GLY A 84 -5.41 0.41 -4.54
C GLY A 84 -6.66 0.99 -3.89
N TYR A 85 -7.81 0.58 -4.43
CA TYR A 85 -9.12 0.93 -3.90
C TYR A 85 -10.16 -0.11 -4.35
N TYR A 86 -11.35 -0.12 -3.74
CA TYR A 86 -12.39 -1.12 -3.99
C TYR A 86 -13.08 -0.95 -5.35
N ASN A 87 -13.76 -2.02 -5.83
CA ASN A 87 -14.62 -2.05 -7.01
C ASN A 87 -14.02 -1.53 -8.33
N ASN A 88 -12.70 -1.37 -8.41
CA ASN A 88 -12.05 -0.73 -9.56
C ASN A 88 -12.56 0.72 -9.80
N GLU A 89 -12.93 1.42 -8.73
CA GLU A 89 -13.34 2.81 -8.82
C GLU A 89 -12.25 3.63 -9.51
N ASP A 90 -12.62 4.54 -10.37
CA ASP A 90 -11.72 5.35 -11.23
C ASP A 90 -10.71 4.55 -12.08
N GLY A 91 -10.91 3.23 -12.24
CA GLY A 91 -10.01 2.36 -12.98
C GLY A 91 -8.73 1.97 -12.22
N ILE A 92 -8.67 2.22 -10.92
CA ILE A 92 -7.46 2.05 -10.08
C ILE A 92 -6.89 0.63 -10.14
N ALA A 93 -7.76 -0.40 -10.11
CA ALA A 93 -7.27 -1.77 -10.19
C ALA A 93 -6.62 -2.08 -11.56
N ASP A 94 -7.11 -1.50 -12.65
CA ASP A 94 -6.48 -1.65 -13.97
C ASP A 94 -5.12 -0.94 -14.00
N CYS A 95 -5.05 0.27 -13.46
CA CYS A 95 -3.80 1.03 -13.36
C CYS A 95 -2.76 0.30 -12.52
N ILE A 96 -3.10 -0.08 -11.29
CA ILE A 96 -2.22 -0.83 -10.37
C ILE A 96 -1.79 -2.16 -10.99
N ASN A 97 -2.69 -2.90 -11.63
CA ASN A 97 -2.37 -4.19 -12.22
C ASN A 97 -1.39 -4.09 -13.39
N SER A 98 -1.32 -2.96 -14.07
CA SER A 98 -0.33 -2.74 -15.12
C SER A 98 1.12 -2.81 -14.58
N ILE A 99 1.32 -2.54 -13.29
CA ILE A 99 2.63 -2.59 -12.63
C ILE A 99 2.77 -3.73 -11.61
N ALA A 100 1.69 -4.20 -10.99
CA ALA A 100 1.74 -5.22 -9.93
C ALA A 100 1.83 -6.67 -10.48
N ILE A 101 1.24 -6.93 -11.66
CA ILE A 101 1.23 -8.28 -12.27
C ILE A 101 2.65 -8.85 -12.48
N PRO A 102 3.65 -8.09 -12.96
CA PRO A 102 5.03 -8.58 -13.08
C PRO A 102 5.63 -9.07 -11.74
N PHE A 103 5.16 -8.55 -10.60
CA PHE A 103 5.55 -9.02 -9.27
C PHE A 103 4.69 -10.21 -8.76
N GLY A 104 3.78 -10.74 -9.58
CA GLY A 104 2.90 -11.85 -9.19
C GLY A 104 1.74 -11.45 -8.29
N LEU A 105 1.44 -10.17 -8.17
CA LEU A 105 0.32 -9.63 -7.38
C LEU A 105 -0.76 -9.07 -8.31
N THR A 106 -2.02 -9.24 -7.94
CA THR A 106 -3.16 -8.70 -8.70
C THR A 106 -4.19 -8.13 -7.74
N LEU A 107 -4.48 -6.86 -7.85
CA LEU A 107 -5.60 -6.22 -7.17
C LEU A 107 -6.88 -6.66 -7.85
N LYS A 108 -7.83 -7.21 -7.10
CA LYS A 108 -9.13 -7.58 -7.64
C LYS A 108 -10.05 -6.36 -7.76
N LYS A 109 -11.06 -6.49 -8.61
CA LYS A 109 -12.11 -5.49 -8.81
C LYS A 109 -13.32 -5.77 -7.92
N ASP A 110 -13.06 -6.12 -6.66
CA ASP A 110 -14.07 -6.47 -5.68
C ASP A 110 -14.08 -5.48 -4.50
N CYS A 111 -14.98 -5.71 -3.57
CA CYS A 111 -15.04 -4.99 -2.30
C CYS A 111 -15.08 -5.99 -1.16
N VAL A 112 -14.09 -5.93 -0.28
CA VAL A 112 -14.07 -6.74 0.94
C VAL A 112 -14.94 -6.07 1.98
N ARG A 113 -15.98 -6.81 2.42
CA ARG A 113 -16.92 -6.37 3.46
C ARG A 113 -16.85 -7.32 4.64
N ASP A 114 -16.94 -6.81 5.85
CA ASP A 114 -17.01 -7.66 7.05
C ASP A 114 -18.06 -7.12 8.02
N LYS A 115 -19.14 -7.89 8.22
CA LYS A 115 -20.26 -7.50 9.09
C LYS A 115 -19.93 -7.56 10.58
N SER A 116 -18.89 -8.30 10.95
CA SER A 116 -18.51 -8.53 12.37
C SER A 116 -17.21 -7.82 12.74
N ASN A 117 -16.24 -7.74 11.83
CA ASN A 117 -14.95 -7.13 12.08
C ASN A 117 -14.84 -5.83 11.29
N ASN A 118 -15.58 -4.84 11.74
CA ASN A 118 -15.66 -3.52 11.11
C ASN A 118 -15.53 -2.40 12.14
N TYR A 119 -15.40 -1.18 11.68
CA TYR A 119 -15.34 0.01 12.51
C TYR A 119 -16.70 0.71 12.51
N LYS A 120 -17.25 0.91 13.71
CA LYS A 120 -18.53 1.63 13.94
C LYS A 120 -19.75 1.04 13.23
N GLY A 121 -19.76 -0.26 12.95
CA GLY A 121 -20.90 -0.92 12.30
C GLY A 121 -20.95 -0.80 10.78
N ASP A 122 -19.99 -0.17 10.16
CA ASP A 122 -19.89 -0.07 8.70
C ASP A 122 -19.03 -1.22 8.13
N GLU A 123 -19.66 -2.11 7.37
CA GLU A 123 -19.01 -3.28 6.79
C GLU A 123 -17.91 -2.97 5.77
N LEU A 124 -17.88 -1.74 5.21
CA LEU A 124 -16.83 -1.26 4.31
C LEU A 124 -15.56 -0.81 5.06
N LEU A 125 -15.68 -0.56 6.35
CA LEU A 125 -14.58 -0.17 7.22
C LEU A 125 -13.95 -1.42 7.86
N LEU A 126 -13.33 -2.24 7.01
CA LEU A 126 -12.71 -3.51 7.41
C LEU A 126 -11.69 -3.33 8.52
N VAL A 127 -11.81 -4.13 9.56
CA VAL A 127 -10.86 -4.19 10.67
C VAL A 127 -10.24 -5.58 10.74
N THR A 128 -8.92 -5.65 10.89
CA THR A 128 -8.23 -6.93 11.05
C THR A 128 -7.08 -6.86 12.05
N SER A 129 -6.91 -7.93 12.83
CA SER A 129 -5.72 -8.20 13.64
C SER A 129 -4.77 -9.22 12.98
N ARG A 130 -5.14 -9.74 11.81
CA ARG A 130 -4.31 -10.68 11.05
C ARG A 130 -3.30 -9.95 10.17
N VAL A 131 -2.36 -9.28 10.82
CA VAL A 131 -1.19 -8.64 10.18
C VAL A 131 -0.02 -9.59 10.37
N LEU A 132 0.55 -10.10 9.26
CA LEU A 132 1.52 -11.20 9.24
C LEU A 132 2.94 -10.73 8.88
N SER A 133 3.06 -9.51 8.36
CA SER A 133 4.32 -8.88 8.00
C SER A 133 4.22 -7.37 8.26
N HIS A 134 5.36 -6.69 8.44
CA HIS A 134 5.38 -5.28 8.86
C HIS A 134 4.60 -5.00 10.16
N ASP A 135 4.50 -6.05 11.00
CA ASP A 135 3.63 -6.13 12.18
C ASP A 135 4.30 -5.63 13.47
N TYR A 136 5.54 -5.13 13.43
CA TYR A 136 6.22 -4.66 14.63
C TYR A 136 5.35 -3.66 15.42
N LYS A 137 4.92 -4.08 16.61
CA LYS A 137 3.97 -3.35 17.47
C LYS A 137 2.62 -3.01 16.80
N VAL A 138 2.23 -3.72 15.75
CA VAL A 138 0.91 -3.63 15.13
C VAL A 138 0.02 -4.71 15.72
N ARG A 139 -1.12 -4.32 16.27
CA ARG A 139 -2.09 -5.28 16.85
C ARG A 139 -3.34 -5.42 15.99
N LYS A 140 -3.79 -4.31 15.43
CA LYS A 140 -5.05 -4.23 14.72
C LYS A 140 -5.00 -3.04 13.77
N ILE A 141 -5.50 -3.19 12.56
CA ILE A 141 -5.55 -2.13 11.55
C ILE A 141 -6.96 -1.97 11.00
N LEU A 142 -7.24 -0.76 10.52
CA LEU A 142 -8.44 -0.40 9.78
C LEU A 142 -8.08 -0.21 8.31
N LEU A 143 -8.80 -0.89 7.42
CA LEU A 143 -8.62 -0.84 5.97
C LEU A 143 -9.95 -0.47 5.30
N PRO A 144 -10.30 0.83 5.22
CA PRO A 144 -11.54 1.25 4.60
C PRO A 144 -11.59 0.97 3.10
N CYS A 145 -12.75 0.60 2.57
CA CYS A 145 -13.00 0.45 1.14
C CYS A 145 -11.93 -0.39 0.42
N CYS A 146 -11.70 -1.59 0.92
CA CYS A 146 -10.58 -2.43 0.51
C CYS A 146 -10.97 -3.43 -0.58
N SER A 147 -10.13 -3.58 -1.60
CA SER A 147 -10.15 -4.71 -2.53
C SER A 147 -9.32 -5.88 -2.02
N SER A 148 -9.66 -7.09 -2.46
CA SER A 148 -8.82 -8.25 -2.21
C SER A 148 -7.69 -8.39 -3.23
N ILE A 149 -6.66 -9.15 -2.84
CA ILE A 149 -5.45 -9.34 -3.64
C ILE A 149 -5.28 -10.82 -3.96
N LYS A 150 -4.99 -11.13 -5.22
CA LYS A 150 -4.58 -12.45 -5.67
C LYS A 150 -3.06 -12.52 -5.71
N ILE A 151 -2.51 -13.55 -5.09
CA ILE A 151 -1.08 -13.84 -5.06
C ILE A 151 -0.78 -14.98 -6.03
N ARG A 152 0.32 -14.84 -6.79
CA ARG A 152 0.90 -15.88 -7.64
C ARG A 152 2.41 -15.94 -7.42
N GLY A 153 2.98 -17.15 -7.43
CA GLY A 153 4.43 -17.39 -7.25
C GLY A 153 4.84 -17.57 -5.80
N ASN A 154 6.01 -18.20 -5.61
CA ASN A 154 6.50 -18.66 -4.29
C ASN A 154 7.31 -17.59 -3.52
N SER A 155 7.73 -16.51 -4.18
CA SER A 155 8.44 -15.38 -3.55
C SER A 155 7.50 -14.36 -2.92
N ASN A 156 6.18 -14.63 -2.95
CA ASN A 156 5.15 -13.72 -2.50
C ASN A 156 4.56 -14.18 -1.17
N SER A 157 4.28 -13.25 -0.29
CA SER A 157 3.73 -13.48 1.03
C SER A 157 2.54 -12.59 1.35
N VAL A 158 1.74 -13.03 2.31
CA VAL A 158 0.62 -12.26 2.83
C VAL A 158 1.13 -11.26 3.85
N VAL A 159 0.74 -10.00 3.70
CA VAL A 159 1.00 -8.93 4.69
C VAL A 159 -0.17 -8.80 5.66
N ALA A 160 -1.41 -8.77 5.16
CA ALA A 160 -2.60 -8.78 5.99
C ALA A 160 -3.77 -9.51 5.33
N MET A 161 -4.65 -10.10 6.15
CA MET A 161 -5.85 -10.82 5.73
C MET A 161 -7.08 -10.29 6.46
N SER A 162 -8.27 -10.45 5.84
CA SER A 162 -9.53 -10.29 6.57
C SER A 162 -9.66 -11.34 7.68
N GLN A 163 -10.59 -11.11 8.63
CA GLN A 163 -10.79 -12.04 9.75
C GLN A 163 -11.65 -13.27 9.39
N GLY A 164 -12.16 -13.39 8.17
CA GLY A 164 -12.73 -14.59 7.62
C GLY A 164 -14.24 -14.71 7.65
N SER A 165 -14.87 -15.49 8.51
CA SER A 165 -16.19 -16.11 8.33
C SER A 165 -17.39 -15.19 8.02
N ASN A 166 -17.29 -13.91 8.31
CA ASN A 166 -18.35 -12.93 8.04
C ASN A 166 -17.96 -11.87 6.99
N SER A 167 -16.79 -12.04 6.35
CA SER A 167 -16.42 -11.23 5.21
C SER A 167 -17.15 -11.68 3.93
N LEU A 168 -17.32 -10.78 2.99
CA LEU A 168 -17.74 -11.15 1.63
C LEU A 168 -16.56 -10.90 0.68
N PRO A 169 -16.11 -11.91 -0.03
CA PRO A 169 -16.55 -13.33 0.00
C PRO A 169 -16.35 -13.99 1.39
N ARG A 170 -17.15 -14.98 1.72
CA ARG A 170 -17.16 -15.68 3.05
C ARG A 170 -15.91 -16.54 3.29
N THR A 171 -14.78 -16.04 2.90
CA THR A 171 -13.47 -16.69 3.10
C THR A 171 -12.48 -15.66 3.55
N GLU A 172 -11.46 -16.09 4.25
CA GLU A 172 -10.30 -15.24 4.50
C GLU A 172 -9.72 -14.79 3.18
N VAL A 173 -9.62 -13.49 2.98
CA VAL A 173 -9.05 -12.92 1.76
C VAL A 173 -7.84 -12.07 2.10
N VAL A 174 -6.86 -12.11 1.21
CA VAL A 174 -5.68 -11.27 1.32
C VAL A 174 -6.06 -9.83 0.98
N VAL A 175 -5.72 -8.90 1.85
CA VAL A 175 -6.00 -7.46 1.70
C VAL A 175 -4.73 -6.61 1.62
N ALA A 176 -3.59 -7.20 1.98
CA ALA A 176 -2.26 -6.67 1.71
C ALA A 176 -1.29 -7.82 1.44
N ALA A 177 -0.42 -7.68 0.44
CA ALA A 177 0.53 -8.70 0.00
C ALA A 177 1.87 -8.10 -0.37
N GLN A 178 2.93 -8.89 -0.26
CA GLN A 178 4.29 -8.52 -0.60
C GLN A 178 4.88 -9.51 -1.60
N SER A 179 5.63 -9.00 -2.56
CA SER A 179 6.49 -9.76 -3.45
C SER A 179 7.95 -9.41 -3.17
N ASN A 180 8.77 -10.42 -2.90
CA ASN A 180 10.22 -10.25 -2.87
C ASN A 180 10.75 -10.43 -4.29
N PHE A 181 11.40 -9.40 -4.82
CA PHE A 181 11.91 -9.39 -6.19
C PHE A 181 13.36 -8.86 -6.22
N GLY A 182 14.29 -9.69 -6.65
CA GLY A 182 15.70 -9.39 -6.53
C GLY A 182 16.11 -9.21 -5.05
N ARG A 183 16.60 -8.02 -4.70
CA ARG A 183 16.99 -7.67 -3.33
C ARG A 183 15.98 -6.77 -2.61
N GLY A 184 14.90 -6.38 -3.29
CA GLY A 184 13.89 -5.47 -2.77
C GLY A 184 12.52 -6.11 -2.68
N GLU A 185 11.51 -5.29 -2.46
CA GLU A 185 10.14 -5.74 -2.25
C GLU A 185 9.12 -4.79 -2.89
N PHE A 186 8.06 -5.39 -3.43
CA PHE A 186 6.87 -4.69 -3.90
C PHE A 186 5.70 -5.06 -3.00
N ILE A 187 5.12 -4.08 -2.32
CA ILE A 187 4.00 -4.26 -1.40
C ILE A 187 2.75 -3.68 -2.05
N LEU A 188 1.68 -4.48 -2.13
CA LEU A 188 0.37 -4.08 -2.62
C LEU A 188 -0.63 -4.07 -1.47
N ILE A 189 -1.36 -2.98 -1.30
CA ILE A 189 -2.42 -2.80 -0.30
C ILE A 189 -3.73 -2.51 -1.00
N GLY A 190 -4.80 -3.18 -0.59
CA GLY A 190 -6.12 -3.11 -1.24
C GLY A 190 -6.86 -1.78 -1.07
N THR A 191 -6.31 -0.83 -0.34
CA THR A 191 -6.91 0.50 -0.09
C THR A 191 -5.83 1.56 0.08
N CYS A 192 -6.15 2.81 -0.27
CA CYS A 192 -5.31 3.98 0.00
C CYS A 192 -5.76 4.78 1.24
N VAL A 193 -6.92 4.46 1.82
CA VAL A 193 -7.55 5.26 2.88
C VAL A 193 -6.98 4.95 4.27
N PHE A 194 -6.26 3.84 4.45
CA PHE A 194 -5.77 3.41 5.77
C PHE A 194 -4.76 4.36 6.42
N TRP A 195 -4.09 5.18 5.64
CA TRP A 195 -3.05 6.10 6.11
C TRP A 195 -3.37 7.59 5.90
N ASP A 196 -4.58 7.90 5.46
CA ASP A 196 -5.06 9.29 5.44
C ASP A 196 -5.45 9.80 6.83
N ASN A 197 -5.68 11.09 6.96
CA ASN A 197 -6.00 11.73 8.24
C ASN A 197 -7.29 11.21 8.91
N TYR A 198 -8.20 10.57 8.15
CA TYR A 198 -9.41 9.98 8.70
C TYR A 198 -9.16 8.65 9.41
N SER A 199 -8.19 7.90 8.93
CA SER A 199 -7.96 6.50 9.34
C SER A 199 -6.66 6.30 10.11
N ILE A 200 -5.64 7.13 9.87
CA ILE A 200 -4.28 6.92 10.34
C ILE A 200 -4.13 6.85 11.86
N SER A 201 -4.98 7.58 12.59
CA SER A 201 -4.98 7.59 14.06
C SER A 201 -5.82 6.47 14.67
N THR A 202 -6.50 5.65 13.84
CA THR A 202 -7.34 4.54 14.30
C THR A 202 -6.50 3.28 14.48
N TYR A 203 -6.65 2.62 15.62
CA TYR A 203 -5.90 1.42 16.00
C TYR A 203 -4.37 1.57 15.81
N SER A 204 -3.77 0.68 15.05
CA SER A 204 -2.33 0.68 14.78
C SER A 204 -1.98 1.20 13.38
N ASN A 205 -2.88 1.92 12.70
CA ASN A 205 -2.67 2.36 11.31
C ASN A 205 -1.41 3.22 11.16
N LEU A 206 -1.18 4.17 12.07
CA LEU A 206 0.04 4.99 12.04
C LEU A 206 1.31 4.13 12.15
N ARG A 207 1.30 3.14 13.04
CA ARG A 207 2.43 2.22 13.21
C ARG A 207 2.62 1.35 11.97
N PHE A 208 1.55 0.78 11.44
CA PHE A 208 1.60 -0.02 10.23
C PHE A 208 2.12 0.79 9.03
N SER A 209 1.60 2.01 8.83
CA SER A 209 2.08 2.93 7.78
C SER A 209 3.58 3.25 7.91
N THR A 210 4.04 3.51 9.13
CA THR A 210 5.47 3.77 9.36
C THR A 210 6.33 2.52 9.14
N ASN A 211 5.87 1.34 9.51
CA ASN A 211 6.60 0.09 9.25
C ASN A 211 6.72 -0.19 7.74
N LEU A 212 5.66 0.08 6.96
CA LEU A 212 5.70 -0.03 5.50
C LEU A 212 6.72 0.91 4.85
N LEU A 213 6.84 2.14 5.36
CA LEU A 213 7.65 3.18 4.75
C LEU A 213 9.09 3.24 5.29
N LEU A 214 9.30 2.92 6.56
CA LEU A 214 10.57 3.14 7.24
C LEU A 214 11.29 1.84 7.64
N GLY A 215 10.62 0.71 7.57
CA GLY A 215 11.04 -0.53 8.20
C GLY A 215 10.69 -0.56 9.69
N GLY A 216 10.39 -1.72 10.21
CA GLY A 216 10.10 -1.93 11.64
C GLY A 216 11.35 -2.21 12.46
#